data_f8a11b53d9f868170a4fc8ca8534996e
#
_entry.id   f8a11b53d9f868170a4fc8ca8534996e
#
_cell.length_a   1.000
_cell.length_b   1.000
_cell.length_c   1.000
_cell.angle_alpha   90.00
_cell.angle_beta   90.00
_cell.angle_gamma   90.00
#
_symmetry.space_group_name_H-M   'P 1'
#
loop_
_entity.id
_entity.type
_entity.pdbx_description
1 polymer ?
#
loop_
_entity_poly.entity_id
_entity_poly.type
_entity_poly.pdbx_seq_one_letter_code
_entity_poly.pdbx_strand_id
1 'polypeptide(L)'
;PLDYLAPHLHADGSRRHLGLKYHRITGRDVPQNHKQPYIPSLAREKAAENAMHFIGERIKQAHLLRETFEGHPPLVVSPYDAELYGHWWFEGPQFIDFFFKKIHFDQNDIQCITPGDFLDSGLPIQVQKPTASSWGEAGYYKVWINEGNSWMYPFQHDAERRMTILADRFRVQSSEFQVPDQELGTRNLELETRILN
;
A
#
# COMPACT_ATOMS: atom_id res chain seq x y z
N PRO A 1 21.98 -7.23 -15.87
CA PRO A 1 23.40 -7.21 -15.53
C PRO A 1 23.73 -8.33 -14.57
N LEU A 2 24.91 -8.97 -14.74
CA LEU A 2 25.32 -10.10 -13.91
C LEU A 2 25.52 -9.71 -12.44
N ASP A 3 26.00 -8.54 -12.19
CA ASP A 3 26.18 -7.93 -10.88
C ASP A 3 24.86 -7.73 -10.13
N TYR A 4 23.77 -7.47 -10.83
CA TYR A 4 22.43 -7.43 -10.24
C TYR A 4 21.94 -8.82 -9.80
N LEU A 5 22.26 -9.85 -10.56
CA LEU A 5 21.81 -11.23 -10.30
C LEU A 5 22.74 -11.99 -9.34
N ALA A 6 24.03 -11.69 -9.36
CA ALA A 6 25.05 -12.44 -8.62
C ALA A 6 24.73 -12.64 -7.13
N PRO A 7 24.25 -11.62 -6.37
CA PRO A 7 23.90 -11.79 -4.96
C PRO A 7 22.76 -12.78 -4.69
N HIS A 8 21.96 -13.08 -5.73
CA HIS A 8 20.77 -13.91 -5.63
C HIS A 8 20.93 -15.30 -6.27
N LEU A 9 22.11 -15.60 -6.81
CA LEU A 9 22.42 -16.93 -7.33
C LEU A 9 22.82 -17.85 -6.17
N HIS A 10 22.42 -19.14 -6.28
CA HIS A 10 22.90 -20.14 -5.35
C HIS A 10 24.42 -20.39 -5.54
N ALA A 11 25.07 -20.90 -4.51
CA ALA A 11 26.50 -21.22 -4.56
C ALA A 11 26.87 -22.23 -5.65
N ASP A 12 25.93 -23.07 -6.06
CA ASP A 12 26.03 -24.02 -7.18
C ASP A 12 25.82 -23.37 -8.56
N GLY A 13 25.58 -22.06 -8.60
CA GLY A 13 25.27 -21.32 -9.83
C GLY A 13 23.87 -21.59 -10.41
N SER A 14 23.04 -22.35 -9.73
CA SER A 14 21.69 -22.65 -10.21
C SER A 14 20.81 -21.42 -10.21
N ARG A 15 20.03 -21.25 -11.29
CA ARG A 15 19.02 -20.19 -11.40
C ARG A 15 17.68 -20.73 -10.92
N ARG A 16 17.19 -20.17 -9.82
CA ARG A 16 15.86 -20.46 -9.31
C ARG A 16 14.94 -19.29 -9.56
N HIS A 17 13.63 -19.51 -9.45
CA HIS A 17 12.65 -18.42 -9.52
C HIS A 17 12.74 -17.59 -8.23
N LEU A 18 13.30 -16.39 -8.35
CA LEU A 18 13.62 -15.52 -7.21
C LEU A 18 12.68 -14.33 -7.08
N GLY A 19 11.65 -14.21 -7.92
CA GLY A 19 10.78 -13.03 -7.96
C GLY A 19 11.47 -11.74 -8.39
N LEU A 20 12.66 -11.83 -8.97
CA LEU A 20 13.42 -10.67 -9.44
C LEU A 20 12.91 -10.17 -10.79
N LYS A 21 13.02 -8.86 -11.01
CA LYS A 21 12.69 -8.24 -12.29
C LYS A 21 13.89 -8.32 -13.24
N TYR A 22 13.73 -9.03 -14.34
CA TYR A 22 14.81 -9.24 -15.33
C TYR A 22 14.79 -8.22 -16.47
N HIS A 23 13.60 -7.70 -16.79
CA HIS A 23 13.41 -6.81 -17.93
C HIS A 23 12.68 -5.51 -17.50
N ARG A 24 13.08 -4.42 -18.13
CA ARG A 24 12.28 -3.19 -18.03
C ARG A 24 10.97 -3.35 -18.79
N ILE A 25 9.95 -2.58 -18.42
CA ILE A 25 8.72 -2.51 -19.19
C ILE A 25 9.00 -1.82 -20.51
N THR A 26 8.78 -2.53 -21.62
CA THR A 26 9.00 -2.03 -22.99
C THR A 26 7.71 -1.99 -23.80
N GLY A 27 6.64 -2.63 -23.33
CA GLY A 27 5.34 -2.73 -23.97
C GLY A 27 4.76 -4.14 -23.86
N ARG A 28 3.43 -4.22 -23.93
CA ARG A 28 2.72 -5.50 -23.79
C ARG A 28 3.04 -6.44 -24.96
N ASP A 29 3.15 -5.90 -26.16
CA ASP A 29 3.30 -6.66 -27.42
C ASP A 29 4.77 -6.84 -27.85
N VAL A 30 5.73 -6.45 -27.02
CA VAL A 30 7.15 -6.63 -27.30
C VAL A 30 7.54 -8.07 -27.02
N PRO A 31 8.05 -8.82 -28.03
CA PRO A 31 8.53 -10.18 -27.83
C PRO A 31 9.63 -10.27 -26.76
N GLN A 32 9.70 -11.39 -26.04
CA GLN A 32 10.59 -11.58 -24.89
C GLN A 32 12.08 -11.32 -25.24
N ASN A 33 12.51 -11.74 -26.41
CA ASN A 33 13.88 -11.57 -26.91
C ASN A 33 14.21 -10.11 -27.30
N HIS A 34 13.21 -9.24 -27.41
CA HIS A 34 13.39 -7.81 -27.70
C HIS A 34 13.25 -6.96 -26.43
N LYS A 35 12.90 -7.55 -25.30
CA LYS A 35 12.81 -6.83 -24.03
C LYS A 35 14.19 -6.41 -23.54
N GLN A 36 14.31 -5.14 -23.16
CA GLN A 36 15.56 -4.59 -22.63
C GLN A 36 15.80 -5.11 -21.20
N PRO A 37 17.07 -5.32 -20.81
CA PRO A 37 17.41 -5.75 -19.46
C PRO A 37 17.01 -4.69 -18.43
N TYR A 38 16.65 -5.17 -17.24
CA TYR A 38 16.40 -4.31 -16.10
C TYR A 38 17.70 -3.77 -15.52
N ILE A 39 17.79 -2.46 -15.35
CA ILE A 39 18.94 -1.77 -14.74
C ILE A 39 18.42 -1.01 -13.52
N PRO A 40 18.74 -1.48 -12.29
CA PRO A 40 18.17 -0.92 -11.04
C PRO A 40 18.41 0.58 -10.86
N SER A 41 19.59 1.10 -11.23
CA SER A 41 19.89 2.53 -11.12
C SER A 41 18.97 3.39 -12.00
N LEU A 42 18.77 3.01 -13.26
CA LEU A 42 17.89 3.73 -14.18
C LEU A 42 16.42 3.63 -13.75
N ALA A 43 16.02 2.48 -13.20
CA ALA A 43 14.67 2.32 -12.66
C ALA A 43 14.42 3.20 -11.42
N ARG A 44 15.43 3.33 -10.56
CA ARG A 44 15.38 4.22 -9.40
C ARG A 44 15.30 5.70 -9.81
N GLU A 45 16.10 6.12 -10.78
CA GLU A 45 16.03 7.47 -11.36
C GLU A 45 14.62 7.73 -11.90
N LYS A 46 14.06 6.77 -12.65
CA LYS A 46 12.71 6.91 -13.20
C LYS A 46 11.64 6.98 -12.12
N ALA A 47 11.76 6.24 -11.03
CA ALA A 47 10.87 6.35 -9.88
C ALA A 47 10.92 7.74 -9.23
N ALA A 48 12.12 8.34 -9.14
CA ALA A 48 12.31 9.71 -8.65
C ALA A 48 11.68 10.76 -9.57
N GLU A 49 11.84 10.62 -10.90
CA GLU A 49 11.20 11.47 -11.90
C GLU A 49 9.68 11.38 -11.81
N ASN A 50 9.15 10.16 -11.70
CA ASN A 50 7.71 9.93 -11.58
C ASN A 50 7.15 10.56 -10.30
N ALA A 51 7.87 10.48 -9.19
CA ALA A 51 7.48 11.14 -7.93
C ALA A 51 7.44 12.67 -8.09
N MET A 52 8.46 13.24 -8.72
CA MET A 52 8.50 14.69 -8.99
C MET A 52 7.36 15.13 -9.91
N HIS A 53 7.10 14.39 -10.98
CA HIS A 53 5.99 14.67 -11.88
C HIS A 53 4.64 14.60 -11.14
N PHE A 54 4.43 13.56 -10.35
CA PHE A 54 3.20 13.40 -9.58
C PHE A 54 2.98 14.57 -8.62
N ILE A 55 4.01 15.01 -7.90
CA ILE A 55 3.96 16.17 -7.01
C ILE A 55 3.61 17.44 -7.79
N GLY A 56 4.28 17.67 -8.92
CA GLY A 56 4.01 18.83 -9.77
C GLY A 56 2.56 18.91 -10.24
N GLU A 57 1.97 17.77 -10.61
CA GLU A 57 0.55 17.72 -11.00
C GLU A 57 -0.38 17.94 -9.79
N ARG A 58 -0.01 17.48 -8.60
CA ARG A 58 -0.79 17.76 -7.37
C ARG A 58 -0.71 19.23 -6.96
N ILE A 59 0.44 19.87 -7.11
CA ILE A 59 0.58 21.31 -6.88
C ILE A 59 -0.33 22.10 -7.83
N LYS A 60 -0.30 21.81 -9.13
CA LYS A 60 -1.19 22.46 -10.10
C LYS A 60 -2.66 22.26 -9.75
N GLN A 61 -3.04 21.04 -9.38
CA GLN A 61 -4.40 20.74 -8.93
C GLN A 61 -4.77 21.51 -7.67
N ALA A 62 -3.89 21.59 -6.69
CA ALA A 62 -4.14 22.31 -5.44
C ALA A 62 -4.36 23.81 -5.71
N HIS A 63 -3.58 24.43 -6.58
CA HIS A 63 -3.76 25.83 -6.98
C HIS A 63 -5.13 26.05 -7.63
N LEU A 64 -5.50 25.21 -8.61
CA LEU A 64 -6.79 25.29 -9.29
C LEU A 64 -7.98 25.12 -8.30
N LEU A 65 -7.88 24.14 -7.41
CA LEU A 65 -8.93 23.89 -6.43
C LEU A 65 -9.04 25.01 -5.40
N ARG A 66 -7.93 25.64 -5.02
CA ARG A 66 -7.93 26.77 -4.10
C ARG A 66 -8.67 27.97 -4.67
N GLU A 67 -8.53 28.23 -5.97
CA GLU A 67 -9.31 29.25 -6.66
C GLU A 67 -10.80 28.90 -6.65
N THR A 68 -11.13 27.63 -6.92
CA THR A 68 -12.52 27.13 -6.95
C THR A 68 -13.19 27.18 -5.58
N PHE A 69 -12.43 26.95 -4.51
CA PHE A 69 -12.92 26.96 -3.12
C PHE A 69 -12.69 28.28 -2.39
N GLU A 70 -12.66 29.38 -3.12
CA GLU A 70 -12.58 30.74 -2.54
C GLU A 70 -11.44 30.93 -1.54
N GLY A 71 -10.29 30.30 -1.81
CA GLY A 71 -9.09 30.41 -0.97
C GLY A 71 -9.00 29.39 0.18
N HIS A 72 -10.00 28.56 0.40
CA HIS A 72 -9.89 27.46 1.35
C HIS A 72 -8.85 26.42 0.88
N PRO A 73 -8.02 25.89 1.80
CA PRO A 73 -7.05 24.87 1.45
C PRO A 73 -7.76 23.59 1.00
N PRO A 74 -7.50 23.11 -0.23
CA PRO A 74 -8.13 21.90 -0.74
C PRO A 74 -7.47 20.64 -0.13
N LEU A 75 -8.27 19.61 0.12
CA LEU A 75 -7.80 18.27 0.41
C LEU A 75 -7.87 17.41 -0.85
N VAL A 76 -6.74 16.87 -1.28
CA VAL A 76 -6.68 15.89 -2.37
C VAL A 76 -6.42 14.51 -1.78
N VAL A 77 -7.37 13.61 -1.95
CA VAL A 77 -7.24 12.20 -1.54
C VAL A 77 -6.86 11.36 -2.75
N SER A 78 -5.78 10.62 -2.64
CA SER A 78 -5.30 9.71 -3.70
C SER A 78 -5.28 8.28 -3.15
N PRO A 79 -6.40 7.54 -3.23
CA PRO A 79 -6.47 6.17 -2.76
C PRO A 79 -5.77 5.24 -3.74
N TYR A 80 -4.88 4.40 -3.22
CA TYR A 80 -4.18 3.37 -3.98
C TYR A 80 -4.19 2.06 -3.19
N ASP A 81 -4.34 0.96 -3.91
CA ASP A 81 -4.17 -0.37 -3.33
C ASP A 81 -2.73 -0.58 -2.87
N ALA A 82 -2.55 -1.15 -1.68
CA ALA A 82 -1.23 -1.40 -1.13
C ALA A 82 -0.39 -2.34 -2.02
N GLU A 83 -1.03 -3.31 -2.68
CA GLU A 83 -0.38 -4.25 -3.59
C GLU A 83 0.25 -3.57 -4.81
N LEU A 84 -0.21 -2.38 -5.19
CA LEU A 84 0.43 -1.64 -6.27
C LEU A 84 1.90 -1.41 -5.98
N TYR A 85 2.25 -1.14 -4.71
CA TYR A 85 3.60 -0.76 -4.30
C TYR A 85 4.44 -1.97 -3.91
N GLY A 86 5.11 -2.58 -4.91
CA GLY A 86 6.03 -3.68 -4.78
C GLY A 86 5.53 -4.99 -5.41
N HIS A 87 4.22 -5.27 -5.38
CA HIS A 87 3.65 -6.46 -6.02
C HIS A 87 3.33 -6.23 -7.50
N TRP A 88 2.52 -5.22 -7.83
CA TRP A 88 2.19 -4.86 -9.21
C TRP A 88 3.22 -3.93 -9.85
N TRP A 89 3.75 -3.02 -9.09
CA TRP A 89 4.80 -2.09 -9.51
C TRP A 89 6.06 -2.30 -8.67
N PHE A 90 7.04 -2.94 -9.26
CA PHE A 90 8.27 -3.37 -8.58
C PHE A 90 9.02 -2.21 -7.93
N GLU A 91 9.07 -1.03 -8.54
CA GLU A 91 9.69 0.19 -8.03
C GLU A 91 8.75 1.05 -7.17
N GLY A 92 7.54 0.57 -6.89
CA GLY A 92 6.55 1.29 -6.10
C GLY A 92 7.05 1.76 -4.73
N PRO A 93 7.75 0.94 -3.93
CA PRO A 93 8.33 1.38 -2.65
C PRO A 93 9.34 2.52 -2.81
N GLN A 94 10.16 2.50 -3.88
CA GLN A 94 11.12 3.57 -4.18
C GLN A 94 10.40 4.86 -4.58
N PHE A 95 9.33 4.76 -5.35
CA PHE A 95 8.49 5.90 -5.68
C PHE A 95 7.92 6.56 -4.41
N ILE A 96 7.39 5.79 -3.47
CA ILE A 96 6.87 6.30 -2.20
C ILE A 96 7.97 6.99 -1.39
N ASP A 97 9.16 6.37 -1.30
CA ASP A 97 10.31 6.97 -0.61
C ASP A 97 10.68 8.33 -1.22
N PHE A 98 10.79 8.42 -2.54
CA PHE A 98 11.06 9.69 -3.23
C PHE A 98 9.91 10.69 -3.09
N PHE A 99 8.67 10.24 -3.16
CA PHE A 99 7.50 11.08 -2.99
C PHE A 99 7.51 11.80 -1.64
N PHE A 100 7.66 11.07 -0.54
CA PHE A 100 7.69 11.70 0.78
C PHE A 100 8.91 12.59 1.00
N LYS A 101 10.09 12.17 0.55
CA LYS A 101 11.30 13.00 0.62
C LYS A 101 11.14 14.31 -0.15
N LYS A 102 10.64 14.25 -1.37
CA LYS A 102 10.46 15.44 -2.22
C LYS A 102 9.37 16.37 -1.71
N ILE A 103 8.27 15.84 -1.18
CA ILE A 103 7.25 16.68 -0.53
C ILE A 103 7.86 17.44 0.64
N HIS A 104 8.69 16.79 1.43
CA HIS A 104 9.26 17.39 2.64
C HIS A 104 10.38 18.38 2.35
N PHE A 105 11.25 18.10 1.36
CA PHE A 105 12.48 18.86 1.16
C PHE A 105 12.48 19.77 -0.07
N ASP A 106 11.73 19.46 -1.11
CA ASP A 106 11.90 20.07 -2.43
C ASP A 106 10.82 21.15 -2.74
N GLN A 107 9.79 21.31 -1.91
CA GLN A 107 8.68 22.24 -2.14
C GLN A 107 7.97 22.61 -0.85
N ASN A 108 7.10 23.69 -0.90
CA ASN A 108 6.31 24.19 0.25
C ASN A 108 4.83 24.44 -0.13
N ASP A 109 4.38 24.04 -1.32
CA ASP A 109 3.03 24.32 -1.82
C ASP A 109 1.99 23.36 -1.27
N ILE A 110 2.37 22.11 -1.06
CA ILE A 110 1.50 21.04 -0.54
C ILE A 110 2.20 20.26 0.58
N GLN A 111 1.41 19.69 1.47
CA GLN A 111 1.89 18.81 2.53
C GLN A 111 1.07 17.53 2.61
N CYS A 112 1.69 16.45 3.07
CA CYS A 112 0.95 15.24 3.43
C CYS A 112 0.29 15.46 4.80
N ILE A 113 -0.95 15.01 4.92
CA ILE A 113 -1.72 15.08 6.16
C ILE A 113 -2.47 13.74 6.33
N THR A 114 -2.65 13.30 7.56
CA THR A 114 -3.52 12.16 7.82
C THR A 114 -4.99 12.56 7.81
N PRO A 115 -5.92 11.65 7.53
CA PRO A 115 -7.35 11.95 7.64
C PRO A 115 -7.75 12.46 9.03
N GLY A 116 -7.14 11.91 10.09
CA GLY A 116 -7.37 12.37 11.47
C GLY A 116 -6.97 13.84 11.68
N ASP A 117 -5.73 14.18 11.34
CA ASP A 117 -5.23 15.56 11.46
C ASP A 117 -6.06 16.54 10.63
N PHE A 118 -6.55 16.10 9.46
CA PHE A 118 -7.43 16.94 8.66
C PHE A 118 -8.79 17.18 9.35
N LEU A 119 -9.39 16.15 9.95
CA LEU A 119 -10.62 16.29 10.72
C LEU A 119 -10.45 17.24 11.93
N ASP A 120 -9.30 17.19 12.58
CA ASP A 120 -8.97 18.02 13.75
C ASP A 120 -8.55 19.46 13.37
N SER A 121 -8.34 19.74 12.08
CA SER A 121 -7.89 21.05 11.61
C SER A 121 -8.91 22.18 11.79
N GLY A 122 -10.18 21.88 12.05
CA GLY A 122 -11.28 22.84 12.13
C GLY A 122 -11.70 23.43 10.78
N LEU A 123 -11.18 22.92 9.67
CA LEU A 123 -11.62 23.33 8.33
C LEU A 123 -13.03 22.88 8.04
N PRO A 124 -13.79 23.59 7.18
CA PRO A 124 -15.11 23.15 6.76
C PRO A 124 -15.06 21.76 6.09
N ILE A 125 -15.83 20.83 6.60
CA ILE A 125 -15.88 19.45 6.09
C ILE A 125 -17.25 19.20 5.49
N GLN A 126 -17.26 18.67 4.27
CA GLN A 126 -18.48 18.24 3.62
C GLN A 126 -18.84 16.82 4.11
N VAL A 127 -20.05 16.68 4.69
CA VAL A 127 -20.56 15.39 5.11
C VAL A 127 -21.47 14.83 4.02
N GLN A 128 -21.14 13.66 3.50
CA GLN A 128 -21.92 13.01 2.45
C GLN A 128 -22.16 11.54 2.79
N LYS A 129 -23.28 11.03 2.35
CA LYS A 129 -23.59 9.60 2.36
C LYS A 129 -23.39 9.05 0.95
N PRO A 130 -22.31 8.32 0.69
CA PRO A 130 -22.08 7.75 -0.65
C PRO A 130 -23.16 6.71 -0.96
N THR A 131 -23.50 6.60 -2.25
CA THR A 131 -24.36 5.53 -2.75
C THR A 131 -23.65 4.18 -2.57
N ALA A 132 -24.40 3.15 -2.21
CA ALA A 132 -23.87 1.80 -2.16
C ALA A 132 -23.31 1.39 -3.52
N SER A 133 -22.04 1.03 -3.54
CA SER A 133 -21.30 0.68 -4.75
C SER A 133 -20.17 -0.29 -4.42
N SER A 134 -19.59 -0.89 -5.45
CA SER A 134 -18.44 -1.76 -5.33
C SER A 134 -17.51 -1.61 -6.53
N TRP A 135 -16.37 -2.31 -6.50
CA TRP A 135 -15.44 -2.38 -7.63
C TRP A 135 -15.87 -3.36 -8.73
N GLY A 136 -17.02 -4.02 -8.56
CA GLY A 136 -17.57 -4.92 -9.55
C GLY A 136 -18.06 -4.20 -10.81
N GLU A 137 -18.44 -4.98 -11.81
CA GLU A 137 -18.98 -4.50 -13.07
C GLU A 137 -20.11 -3.50 -12.83
N ALA A 138 -20.03 -2.34 -13.49
CA ALA A 138 -20.96 -1.21 -13.32
C ALA A 138 -21.14 -0.71 -11.89
N GLY A 139 -20.20 -1.00 -10.98
CA GLY A 139 -20.27 -0.61 -9.56
C GLY A 139 -21.17 -1.50 -8.70
N TYR A 140 -21.62 -2.65 -9.20
CA TYR A 140 -22.49 -3.57 -8.49
C TYR A 140 -21.76 -4.73 -7.82
N TYR A 141 -22.43 -5.39 -6.86
CA TYR A 141 -21.86 -6.45 -6.02
C TYR A 141 -21.91 -7.85 -6.65
N LYS A 142 -22.43 -8.01 -7.85
CA LYS A 142 -22.73 -9.32 -8.47
C LYS A 142 -21.54 -10.26 -8.54
N VAL A 143 -20.31 -9.74 -8.66
CA VAL A 143 -19.08 -10.56 -8.65
C VAL A 143 -18.85 -11.22 -7.29
N TRP A 144 -19.16 -10.49 -6.20
CA TRP A 144 -18.93 -10.97 -4.83
C TRP A 144 -20.15 -11.65 -4.23
N ILE A 145 -21.35 -11.17 -4.55
CA ILE A 145 -22.61 -11.69 -3.97
C ILE A 145 -23.59 -11.99 -5.10
N ASN A 146 -23.84 -13.27 -5.32
CA ASN A 146 -24.80 -13.77 -6.30
C ASN A 146 -25.38 -15.11 -5.84
N GLU A 147 -26.36 -15.64 -6.57
CA GLU A 147 -27.04 -16.91 -6.22
C GLU A 147 -26.05 -18.11 -6.12
N GLY A 148 -24.96 -18.08 -6.91
CA GLY A 148 -23.98 -19.18 -6.91
C GLY A 148 -23.05 -19.19 -5.69
N ASN A 149 -22.85 -18.05 -5.01
CA ASN A 149 -21.89 -17.95 -3.92
C ASN A 149 -22.49 -17.43 -2.59
N SER A 150 -23.72 -16.94 -2.59
CA SER A 150 -24.36 -16.38 -1.38
C SER A 150 -24.45 -17.37 -0.22
N TRP A 151 -24.50 -18.66 -0.50
CA TRP A 151 -24.53 -19.74 0.50
C TRP A 151 -23.27 -19.80 1.38
N MET A 152 -22.14 -19.27 0.93
CA MET A 152 -20.89 -19.29 1.68
C MET A 152 -20.86 -18.27 2.83
N TYR A 153 -21.53 -17.13 2.68
CA TYR A 153 -21.44 -16.02 3.61
C TYR A 153 -21.91 -16.32 5.04
N PRO A 154 -22.99 -17.09 5.27
CA PRO A 154 -23.37 -17.48 6.63
C PRO A 154 -22.26 -18.21 7.39
N PHE A 155 -21.52 -19.09 6.73
CA PHE A 155 -20.37 -19.79 7.33
C PHE A 155 -19.21 -18.87 7.64
N GLN A 156 -18.90 -17.95 6.72
CA GLN A 156 -17.86 -16.96 6.91
C GLN A 156 -18.19 -16.03 8.09
N HIS A 157 -19.39 -15.50 8.14
CA HIS A 157 -19.83 -14.64 9.24
C HIS A 157 -19.86 -15.37 10.60
N ASP A 158 -20.22 -16.65 10.62
CA ASP A 158 -20.13 -17.45 11.85
C ASP A 158 -18.68 -17.63 12.31
N ALA A 159 -17.76 -17.88 11.38
CA ALA A 159 -16.33 -17.95 11.66
C ALA A 159 -15.78 -16.62 12.19
N GLU A 160 -16.11 -15.49 11.57
CA GLU A 160 -15.73 -14.15 12.01
C GLU A 160 -16.25 -13.85 13.43
N ARG A 161 -17.51 -14.17 13.71
CA ARG A 161 -18.11 -14.00 15.03
C ARG A 161 -17.38 -14.84 16.09
N ARG A 162 -17.10 -16.11 15.78
CA ARG A 162 -16.36 -17.00 16.68
C ARG A 162 -14.93 -16.50 16.92
N MET A 163 -14.24 -16.03 15.88
CA MET A 163 -12.91 -15.45 16.00
C MET A 163 -12.92 -14.23 16.93
N THR A 164 -13.87 -13.32 16.76
CA THR A 164 -14.02 -12.13 17.61
C THR A 164 -14.24 -12.50 19.06
N ILE A 165 -15.16 -13.44 19.35
CA ILE A 165 -15.41 -13.92 20.71
C ILE A 165 -14.17 -14.54 21.35
N LEU A 166 -13.42 -15.34 20.59
CA LEU A 166 -12.19 -15.99 21.09
C LEU A 166 -11.08 -14.96 21.34
N ALA A 167 -10.91 -14.00 20.43
CA ALA A 167 -9.93 -12.91 20.59
C ALA A 167 -10.26 -12.05 21.83
N ASP A 168 -11.52 -11.72 22.05
CA ASP A 168 -11.93 -10.95 23.23
C ASP A 168 -11.70 -11.74 24.54
N ARG A 169 -12.00 -13.04 24.55
CA ARG A 169 -11.68 -13.90 25.71
C ARG A 169 -10.18 -13.98 25.98
N PHE A 170 -9.37 -14.11 24.94
CA PHE A 170 -7.92 -14.14 25.08
C PHE A 170 -7.38 -12.80 25.64
N ARG A 171 -7.90 -11.67 25.15
CA ARG A 171 -7.50 -10.34 25.62
C ARG A 171 -7.87 -10.12 27.10
N VAL A 172 -9.04 -10.56 27.52
CA VAL A 172 -9.45 -10.49 28.95
C VAL A 172 -8.52 -11.33 29.81
N GLN A 173 -8.22 -12.56 29.41
CA GLN A 173 -7.29 -13.43 30.16
C GLN A 173 -5.86 -12.86 30.22
N SER A 174 -5.38 -12.22 29.14
CA SER A 174 -4.06 -11.60 29.15
C SER A 174 -3.99 -10.32 30.01
N SER A 175 -5.09 -9.61 30.19
CA SER A 175 -5.16 -8.43 31.09
C SER A 175 -5.20 -8.81 32.58
N GLU A 176 -5.63 -10.01 32.91
CA GLU A 176 -5.55 -10.55 34.30
C GLU A 176 -4.13 -11.03 34.67
N PHE A 177 -3.28 -11.32 33.68
CA PHE A 177 -1.87 -11.60 33.84
C PHE A 177 -1.05 -10.30 33.64
N GLN A 178 -1.03 -9.42 34.64
CA GLN A 178 -0.05 -8.34 34.69
C GLN A 178 1.34 -8.94 35.01
N VAL A 179 2.08 -9.27 33.94
CA VAL A 179 3.52 -9.56 34.09
C VAL A 179 4.23 -8.22 34.33
N PRO A 180 5.06 -8.06 35.34
CA PRO A 180 5.84 -6.85 35.55
C PRO A 180 6.66 -6.52 34.31
N ASP A 181 6.70 -5.23 33.89
CA ASP A 181 7.30 -4.70 32.66
C ASP A 181 8.74 -5.17 32.33
N GLN A 182 9.45 -5.76 33.26
CA GLN A 182 10.84 -6.22 33.09
C GLN A 182 10.97 -7.57 32.34
N GLU A 183 9.92 -8.38 32.23
CA GLU A 183 9.98 -9.67 31.53
C GLU A 183 9.34 -9.67 30.10
N LEU A 184 8.70 -8.58 29.68
CA LEU A 184 8.04 -8.48 28.40
C LEU A 184 8.99 -8.45 27.19
N GLY A 185 10.24 -7.97 27.37
CA GLY A 185 11.20 -7.81 26.27
C GLY A 185 11.70 -9.13 25.66
N THR A 186 11.81 -10.18 26.48
CA THR A 186 12.37 -11.47 26.03
C THR A 186 11.30 -12.47 25.57
N ARG A 187 10.10 -12.44 26.17
CA ARG A 187 9.00 -13.35 25.79
C ARG A 187 8.32 -13.02 24.49
N ASN A 188 8.23 -11.75 24.09
CA ASN A 188 7.68 -11.37 22.80
C ASN A 188 8.54 -11.86 21.62
N LEU A 189 9.87 -11.87 21.78
CA LEU A 189 10.80 -12.42 20.79
C LEU A 189 10.64 -13.94 20.58
N GLU A 190 10.36 -14.70 21.66
CA GLU A 190 10.13 -16.16 21.55
C GLU A 190 8.78 -16.52 20.95
N LEU A 191 7.74 -15.70 21.12
CA LEU A 191 6.42 -15.90 20.52
C LEU A 191 6.44 -15.56 19.02
N GLU A 192 7.10 -14.48 18.61
CA GLU A 192 7.26 -14.14 17.19
C GLU A 192 8.07 -15.21 16.44
N THR A 193 9.08 -15.80 17.07
CA THR A 193 9.88 -16.89 16.48
C THR A 193 9.09 -18.20 16.33
N ARG A 194 8.06 -18.43 17.13
CA ARG A 194 7.20 -19.62 17.04
C ARG A 194 6.06 -19.51 16.03
N ILE A 195 5.70 -18.30 15.63
CA ILE A 195 4.66 -18.05 14.59
C ILE A 195 5.26 -18.10 13.18
N LEU A 196 6.59 -17.96 13.06
CA LEU A 196 7.30 -17.94 11.79
C LEU A 196 7.96 -19.29 11.40
N ASN A 197 7.86 -20.33 12.23
CA ASN A 197 8.24 -21.72 11.97
C ASN A 197 7.01 -22.65 11.95
#